data_da7062d92547229b7056f15ea06b1bbe
#
_entry.id   da7062d92547229b7056f15ea06b1bbe
#
_cell.length_a   1.000
_cell.length_b   1.000
_cell.length_c   1.000
_cell.angle_alpha   90.00
_cell.angle_beta   90.00
_cell.angle_gamma   90.00
#
_symmetry.space_group_name_H-M   'P 1'
#
loop_
_entity.id
_entity.type
_entity.pdbx_description
1 polymer ?
#
loop_
_entity_poly.entity_id
_entity_poly.type
_entity_poly.pdbx_seq_one_letter_code
_entity_poly.pdbx_strand_id
1 'polypeptide(L)'
;SAASDVYKRQVYCFGQERHPVTAADCASFLVTENGLPVTDQTGNFVLDEEAVTAYVEQLAEKYDGYGRTRQFHSTRGDVITIEGGTYGSKLDQKKETAYLMEHLLDAGVHTGTQQSHVPTYEREAFCYGRDDIGDTYIEVDMTQQKMYYYEKGELRLETDVVTGNMRRRMGTPEGVNFVYNKQKDRVLRGPGYASPVKFWVPVKGSIGIHDASWRKEFGGDIYQTAGSHGCINTPKDKMEELYDMVQIGTPVVMFY
;
A
#
# COMPACT_ATOMS: atom_id res chain seq x y z
N SER A 1 -36.62 -6.55 15.43
CA SER A 1 -36.27 -6.49 16.86
C SER A 1 -35.78 -5.08 17.17
N ALA A 2 -36.15 -4.54 18.32
CA ALA A 2 -35.85 -3.15 18.73
C ALA A 2 -34.35 -2.78 18.67
N ALA A 3 -33.45 -3.74 18.69
CA ALA A 3 -32.00 -3.51 18.54
C ALA A 3 -31.58 -3.10 17.14
N SER A 4 -32.32 -3.46 16.08
CA SER A 4 -31.92 -3.11 14.69
C SER A 4 -32.22 -1.65 14.33
N ASP A 5 -32.99 -0.94 15.11
CA ASP A 5 -33.48 0.41 14.79
C ASP A 5 -32.69 1.51 15.53
N VAL A 6 -31.77 1.11 16.43
CA VAL A 6 -31.03 2.03 17.33
C VAL A 6 -29.64 2.37 16.79
N TYR A 7 -29.14 1.59 15.84
CA TYR A 7 -27.76 1.77 15.35
C TYR A 7 -27.70 2.50 14.02
N LYS A 8 -26.80 3.46 13.93
CA LYS A 8 -26.38 4.01 12.65
C LYS A 8 -25.74 2.89 11.85
N ARG A 9 -26.19 2.69 10.62
CA ARG A 9 -25.52 1.79 9.68
C ARG A 9 -24.23 2.45 9.21
N GLN A 10 -23.15 2.18 9.91
CA GLN A 10 -21.80 2.62 9.50
C GLN A 10 -21.29 1.73 8.37
N VAL A 11 -20.66 2.35 7.35
CA VAL A 11 -19.96 1.64 6.28
C VAL A 11 -18.57 2.21 6.13
N TYR A 12 -17.59 1.41 6.48
CA TYR A 12 -16.19 1.72 6.21
C TYR A 12 -15.90 1.68 4.72
N CYS A 13 -15.15 2.68 4.24
CA CYS A 13 -14.73 2.81 2.84
C CYS A 13 -13.21 2.65 2.74
N PHE A 14 -12.75 1.44 2.43
CA PHE A 14 -11.34 1.13 2.18
C PHE A 14 -11.08 1.22 0.66
N GLY A 15 -10.78 2.42 0.17
CA GLY A 15 -10.72 2.67 -1.27
C GLY A 15 -12.07 2.40 -1.94
N GLN A 16 -12.10 1.45 -2.86
CA GLN A 16 -13.33 1.04 -3.55
C GLN A 16 -14.14 0.00 -2.74
N GLU A 17 -13.52 -0.64 -1.78
CA GLU A 17 -14.21 -1.64 -0.95
C GLU A 17 -15.10 -0.99 0.10
N ARG A 18 -16.25 -1.64 0.36
CA ARG A 18 -17.23 -1.22 1.37
C ARG A 18 -17.36 -2.32 2.42
N HIS A 19 -17.20 -1.95 3.66
CA HIS A 19 -17.32 -2.85 4.81
C HIS A 19 -18.40 -2.33 5.77
N PRO A 20 -19.62 -2.89 5.72
CA PRO A 20 -20.69 -2.47 6.62
C PRO A 20 -20.42 -2.98 8.03
N VAL A 21 -20.62 -2.11 9.03
CA VAL A 21 -20.77 -2.54 10.42
C VAL A 21 -22.17 -3.10 10.56
N THR A 22 -22.28 -4.40 10.82
CA THR A 22 -23.55 -5.11 10.84
C THR A 22 -24.28 -4.95 12.18
N ALA A 23 -25.57 -5.28 12.22
CA ALA A 23 -26.32 -5.32 13.48
C ALA A 23 -25.76 -6.36 14.46
N ALA A 24 -25.17 -7.45 13.95
CA ALA A 24 -24.50 -8.45 14.77
C ALA A 24 -23.21 -7.90 15.40
N ASP A 25 -22.40 -7.14 14.62
CA ASP A 25 -21.22 -6.46 15.14
C ASP A 25 -21.63 -5.48 16.25
N CYS A 26 -22.62 -4.62 15.99
CA CYS A 26 -23.13 -3.67 16.99
C CYS A 26 -23.63 -4.37 18.26
N ALA A 27 -24.31 -5.50 18.14
CA ALA A 27 -24.79 -6.26 19.30
C ALA A 27 -23.61 -6.83 20.12
N SER A 28 -22.50 -7.19 19.48
CA SER A 28 -21.30 -7.69 20.17
C SER A 28 -20.53 -6.61 20.92
N PHE A 29 -20.79 -5.34 20.61
CA PHE A 29 -20.15 -4.20 21.29
C PHE A 29 -20.87 -3.76 22.58
N LEU A 30 -22.01 -4.37 22.92
CA LEU A 30 -22.79 -3.98 24.09
C LEU A 30 -22.27 -4.67 25.35
N VAL A 31 -22.10 -3.90 26.42
CA VAL A 31 -21.98 -4.47 27.74
C VAL A 31 -23.30 -5.16 28.12
N THR A 32 -23.22 -6.41 28.56
CA THR A 32 -24.41 -7.19 28.95
C THR A 32 -24.27 -7.72 30.37
N GLU A 33 -25.40 -7.67 31.12
CA GLU A 33 -25.55 -8.33 32.41
C GLU A 33 -26.76 -9.28 32.35
N ASN A 34 -26.55 -10.52 32.75
CA ASN A 34 -27.59 -11.57 32.68
C ASN A 34 -28.23 -11.74 31.29
N GLY A 35 -27.44 -11.47 30.21
CA GLY A 35 -27.90 -11.57 28.83
C GLY A 35 -28.72 -10.37 28.33
N LEU A 36 -28.81 -9.30 29.10
CA LEU A 36 -29.49 -8.05 28.73
C LEU A 36 -28.47 -6.91 28.58
N PRO A 37 -28.62 -6.02 27.57
CA PRO A 37 -27.79 -4.85 27.43
C PRO A 37 -27.91 -3.93 28.65
N VAL A 38 -26.74 -3.40 29.08
CA VAL A 38 -26.65 -2.42 30.18
C VAL A 38 -26.85 -1.02 29.60
N THR A 39 -27.58 -0.16 30.34
CA THR A 39 -27.74 1.25 30.02
C THR A 39 -27.14 2.12 31.12
N ASP A 40 -26.65 3.30 30.72
CA ASP A 40 -26.19 4.33 31.65
C ASP A 40 -27.35 5.07 32.35
N GLN A 41 -27.01 6.06 33.18
CA GLN A 41 -27.99 6.86 33.92
C GLN A 41 -28.89 7.71 33.01
N THR A 42 -28.53 7.90 31.75
CA THR A 42 -29.30 8.66 30.76
C THR A 42 -30.15 7.76 29.86
N GLY A 43 -30.04 6.41 30.02
CA GLY A 43 -30.75 5.41 29.23
C GLY A 43 -30.03 5.00 27.93
N ASN A 44 -28.81 5.45 27.69
CA ASN A 44 -28.02 5.01 26.55
C ASN A 44 -27.36 3.67 26.84
N PHE A 45 -27.22 2.83 25.81
CA PHE A 45 -26.50 1.57 25.94
C PHE A 45 -25.00 1.85 26.23
N VAL A 46 -24.41 1.00 27.07
CA VAL A 46 -23.00 1.04 27.38
C VAL A 46 -22.23 0.16 26.37
N LEU A 47 -21.23 0.74 25.71
CA LEU A 47 -20.35 0.00 24.80
C LEU A 47 -19.16 -0.57 25.56
N ASP A 48 -18.76 -1.77 25.15
CA ASP A 48 -17.54 -2.45 25.56
C ASP A 48 -16.37 -1.99 24.65
N GLU A 49 -15.49 -1.14 25.17
CA GLU A 49 -14.35 -0.61 24.43
C GLU A 49 -13.38 -1.72 23.99
N GLU A 50 -13.23 -2.80 24.77
CA GLU A 50 -12.37 -3.94 24.39
C GLU A 50 -12.95 -4.67 23.17
N ALA A 51 -14.28 -4.87 23.14
CA ALA A 51 -14.95 -5.49 22.00
C ALA A 51 -14.85 -4.62 20.73
N VAL A 52 -15.02 -3.31 20.86
CA VAL A 52 -14.85 -2.36 19.73
C VAL A 52 -13.40 -2.35 19.25
N THR A 53 -12.44 -2.36 20.17
CA THR A 53 -11.00 -2.42 19.82
C THR A 53 -10.68 -3.71 19.06
N ALA A 54 -11.14 -4.85 19.54
CA ALA A 54 -10.94 -6.14 18.87
C ALA A 54 -11.55 -6.18 17.45
N TYR A 55 -12.68 -5.53 17.26
CA TYR A 55 -13.28 -5.39 15.93
C TYR A 55 -12.42 -4.51 15.00
N VAL A 56 -11.89 -3.39 15.50
CA VAL A 56 -11.00 -2.52 14.73
C VAL A 56 -9.68 -3.24 14.39
N GLU A 57 -9.15 -4.08 15.28
CA GLU A 57 -8.00 -4.96 15.00
C GLU A 57 -8.29 -5.91 13.83
N GLN A 58 -9.48 -6.52 13.79
CA GLN A 58 -9.91 -7.37 12.66
C GLN A 58 -10.02 -6.58 11.34
N LEU A 59 -10.49 -5.32 11.40
CA LEU A 59 -10.47 -4.45 10.23
C LEU A 59 -9.04 -4.18 9.75
N ALA A 60 -8.12 -3.91 10.67
CA ALA A 60 -6.71 -3.71 10.34
C ALA A 60 -6.09 -4.96 9.73
N GLU A 61 -6.28 -6.14 10.33
CA GLU A 61 -5.81 -7.42 9.77
C GLU A 61 -6.31 -7.67 8.34
N LYS A 62 -7.54 -7.25 8.06
CA LYS A 62 -8.17 -7.46 6.76
C LYS A 62 -7.73 -6.45 5.70
N TYR A 63 -7.52 -5.18 6.07
CA TYR A 63 -7.38 -4.08 5.13
C TYR A 63 -6.02 -3.37 5.15
N ASP A 64 -5.18 -3.57 6.19
CA ASP A 64 -3.83 -3.02 6.18
C ASP A 64 -2.99 -3.65 5.09
N GLY A 65 -2.38 -2.79 4.27
CA GLY A 65 -1.47 -3.19 3.20
C GLY A 65 -0.03 -3.33 3.66
N TYR A 66 0.38 -2.59 4.70
CA TYR A 66 1.76 -2.59 5.16
C TYR A 66 2.18 -3.94 5.76
N GLY A 67 3.25 -4.51 5.20
CA GLY A 67 3.77 -5.82 5.62
C GLY A 67 2.99 -7.04 5.10
N ARG A 68 1.96 -6.82 4.28
CA ARG A 68 1.15 -7.91 3.72
C ARG A 68 1.91 -8.68 2.64
N THR A 69 1.71 -10.00 2.61
CA THR A 69 2.02 -10.85 1.46
C THR A 69 0.96 -10.66 0.38
N ARG A 70 1.37 -10.49 -0.87
CA ARG A 70 0.50 -10.24 -2.01
C ARG A 70 0.65 -11.30 -3.09
N GLN A 71 -0.46 -11.63 -3.76
CA GLN A 71 -0.44 -12.39 -5.01
C GLN A 71 -0.50 -11.39 -6.16
N PHE A 72 0.57 -11.31 -6.92
CA PHE A 72 0.71 -10.34 -8.01
C PHE A 72 0.71 -11.05 -9.36
N HIS A 73 -0.17 -10.59 -10.26
CA HIS A 73 -0.21 -11.06 -11.64
C HIS A 73 0.79 -10.26 -12.47
N SER A 74 1.92 -10.88 -12.78
CA SER A 74 3.00 -10.23 -13.50
C SER A 74 2.71 -10.08 -14.99
N THR A 75 3.36 -9.13 -15.63
CA THR A 75 3.27 -8.90 -17.10
C THR A 75 3.72 -10.12 -17.90
N ARG A 76 4.65 -10.94 -17.38
CA ARG A 76 5.08 -12.20 -18.04
C ARG A 76 4.06 -13.33 -17.92
N GLY A 77 2.96 -13.14 -17.15
CA GLY A 77 1.85 -14.09 -17.04
C GLY A 77 1.84 -14.98 -15.80
N ASP A 78 2.87 -14.88 -14.93
CA ASP A 78 2.93 -15.65 -13.68
C ASP A 78 2.13 -14.98 -12.57
N VAL A 79 1.69 -15.76 -11.59
CA VAL A 79 1.22 -15.26 -10.29
C VAL A 79 2.36 -15.38 -9.30
N ILE A 80 2.87 -14.25 -8.87
CA ILE A 80 4.02 -14.15 -7.98
C ILE A 80 3.54 -13.87 -6.55
N THR A 81 4.02 -14.67 -5.59
CA THR A 81 3.86 -14.35 -4.17
C THR A 81 4.96 -13.38 -3.75
N ILE A 82 4.56 -12.16 -3.39
CA ILE A 82 5.50 -11.11 -2.99
C ILE A 82 5.35 -10.81 -1.52
N GLU A 83 6.46 -10.90 -0.80
CA GLU A 83 6.55 -10.60 0.61
C GLU A 83 7.35 -9.31 0.86
N GLY A 84 7.00 -8.63 1.93
CA GLY A 84 7.75 -7.47 2.40
C GLY A 84 7.65 -6.23 1.50
N GLY A 85 8.65 -5.37 1.64
CA GLY A 85 8.65 -4.04 1.04
C GLY A 85 8.23 -2.96 2.04
N THR A 86 8.08 -1.75 1.53
CA THR A 86 7.77 -0.56 2.35
C THR A 86 6.42 0.06 2.01
N TYR A 87 5.69 -0.50 1.06
CA TYR A 87 4.39 -0.01 0.63
C TYR A 87 3.23 -0.59 1.44
N GLY A 88 2.16 0.18 1.53
CA GLY A 88 0.87 -0.20 2.09
C GLY A 88 0.38 0.74 3.19
N SER A 89 -0.93 0.83 3.33
CA SER A 89 -1.60 1.59 4.40
C SER A 89 -1.51 0.87 5.74
N LYS A 90 -1.66 1.64 6.82
CA LYS A 90 -1.83 1.11 8.16
C LYS A 90 -2.90 1.93 8.89
N LEU A 91 -3.95 1.25 9.35
CA LEU A 91 -5.07 1.86 10.05
C LEU A 91 -4.63 2.50 11.39
N ASP A 92 -5.13 3.68 11.69
CA ASP A 92 -5.00 4.28 13.04
C ASP A 92 -6.06 3.66 13.95
N GLN A 93 -5.76 2.47 14.45
CA GLN A 93 -6.72 1.68 15.24
C GLN A 93 -7.25 2.44 16.46
N LYS A 94 -6.39 3.26 17.09
CA LYS A 94 -6.80 4.06 18.25
C LYS A 94 -7.86 5.10 17.88
N LYS A 95 -7.66 5.81 16.77
CA LYS A 95 -8.64 6.78 16.29
C LYS A 95 -9.92 6.12 15.81
N GLU A 96 -9.83 4.97 15.17
CA GLU A 96 -11.01 4.25 14.69
C GLU A 96 -11.82 3.64 15.84
N THR A 97 -11.18 3.13 16.89
CA THR A 97 -11.88 2.72 18.12
C THR A 97 -12.64 3.91 18.73
N ALA A 98 -11.97 5.06 18.90
CA ALA A 98 -12.60 6.26 19.43
C ALA A 98 -13.76 6.74 18.53
N TYR A 99 -13.59 6.69 17.21
CA TYR A 99 -14.65 7.04 16.26
C TYR A 99 -15.90 6.15 16.44
N LEU A 100 -15.73 4.83 16.51
CA LEU A 100 -16.85 3.92 16.72
C LEU A 100 -17.52 4.12 18.08
N MET A 101 -16.74 4.28 19.16
CA MET A 101 -17.26 4.56 20.49
C MET A 101 -18.11 5.83 20.54
N GLU A 102 -17.74 6.86 19.79
CA GLU A 102 -18.47 8.12 19.72
C GLU A 102 -19.73 8.04 18.85
N HIS A 103 -19.64 7.35 17.69
CA HIS A 103 -20.64 7.47 16.63
C HIS A 103 -21.66 6.33 16.58
N LEU A 104 -21.41 5.18 17.22
CA LEU A 104 -22.34 4.05 17.20
C LEU A 104 -23.66 4.33 17.93
N LEU A 105 -23.63 5.13 18.99
CA LEU A 105 -24.78 5.41 19.86
C LEU A 105 -25.40 6.81 19.67
N ASP A 106 -24.95 7.58 18.68
CA ASP A 106 -25.49 8.91 18.44
C ASP A 106 -26.96 8.84 18.01
N ALA A 107 -27.88 9.06 18.95
CA ALA A 107 -29.31 8.95 18.78
C ALA A 107 -29.96 10.02 17.88
N GLY A 108 -29.13 10.95 17.34
CA GLY A 108 -29.62 12.08 16.53
C GLY A 108 -29.80 11.79 15.05
N VAL A 109 -29.52 10.58 14.56
CA VAL A 109 -29.62 10.26 13.13
C VAL A 109 -30.78 9.31 12.86
N HIS A 110 -31.64 9.77 11.98
CA HIS A 110 -32.84 9.05 11.53
C HIS A 110 -32.53 7.61 11.11
N THR A 111 -33.31 6.69 11.64
CA THR A 111 -33.40 5.28 11.24
C THR A 111 -33.42 5.14 9.73
N GLY A 112 -32.43 4.44 9.19
CA GLY A 112 -32.36 4.09 7.75
C GLY A 112 -31.27 4.76 6.92
N THR A 113 -30.59 5.79 7.39
CA THR A 113 -29.47 6.42 6.66
C THR A 113 -28.17 5.66 6.91
N GLN A 114 -27.57 5.17 5.82
CA GLN A 114 -26.24 4.58 5.84
C GLN A 114 -25.20 5.72 5.86
N GLN A 115 -24.33 5.75 6.84
CA GLN A 115 -23.25 6.71 6.94
C GLN A 115 -21.93 6.07 6.49
N SER A 116 -21.35 6.64 5.43
CA SER A 116 -20.03 6.22 4.96
C SER A 116 -18.93 6.89 5.77
N HIS A 117 -17.93 6.11 6.18
CA HIS A 117 -16.75 6.56 6.89
C HIS A 117 -15.49 6.15 6.14
N VAL A 118 -14.62 7.11 5.85
CA VAL A 118 -13.27 6.85 5.33
C VAL A 118 -12.35 6.73 6.55
N PRO A 119 -11.67 5.60 6.73
CA PRO A 119 -10.83 5.39 7.89
C PRO A 119 -9.68 6.39 7.99
N THR A 120 -9.22 6.62 9.21
CA THR A 120 -7.99 7.33 9.50
C THR A 120 -6.81 6.37 9.47
N TYR A 121 -5.71 6.78 8.90
CA TYR A 121 -4.52 5.95 8.76
C TYR A 121 -3.32 6.54 9.52
N GLU A 122 -2.56 5.69 10.22
CA GLU A 122 -1.21 6.02 10.70
C GLU A 122 -0.23 6.13 9.52
N ARG A 123 -0.51 5.36 8.46
CA ARG A 123 0.28 5.32 7.25
C ARG A 123 -0.62 5.31 6.03
N GLU A 124 -0.47 6.33 5.22
CA GLU A 124 -1.18 6.48 3.95
C GLU A 124 -0.57 5.59 2.86
N ALA A 125 -1.37 5.23 1.86
CA ALA A 125 -0.95 4.53 0.66
C ALA A 125 -1.54 5.19 -0.59
N PHE A 126 -1.06 4.81 -1.77
CA PHE A 126 -1.57 5.30 -3.04
C PHE A 126 -2.94 4.69 -3.35
N CYS A 127 -3.12 3.43 -3.01
CA CYS A 127 -4.40 2.71 -3.05
C CYS A 127 -4.67 2.02 -1.72
N TYR A 128 -5.94 1.78 -1.42
CA TYR A 128 -6.41 1.17 -0.19
C TYR A 128 -7.27 -0.06 -0.48
N GLY A 129 -7.46 -0.89 0.55
CA GLY A 129 -8.23 -2.12 0.44
C GLY A 129 -7.34 -3.35 0.24
N ARG A 130 -7.96 -4.47 -0.16
CA ARG A 130 -7.23 -5.73 -0.29
C ARG A 130 -6.37 -5.80 -1.55
N ASP A 131 -6.78 -5.11 -2.59
CA ASP A 131 -5.98 -4.90 -3.82
C ASP A 131 -5.36 -3.50 -3.76
N ASP A 132 -4.35 -3.34 -2.91
CA ASP A 132 -3.73 -2.06 -2.63
C ASP A 132 -2.62 -1.66 -3.61
N ILE A 133 -2.20 -2.53 -4.53
CA ILE A 133 -1.33 -2.16 -5.65
C ILE A 133 -2.15 -1.36 -6.68
N GLY A 134 -3.39 -1.78 -6.92
CA GLY A 134 -4.29 -1.14 -7.87
C GLY A 134 -3.84 -1.30 -9.33
N ASP A 135 -4.25 -0.36 -10.17
CA ASP A 135 -4.06 -0.38 -11.62
C ASP A 135 -2.97 0.60 -12.12
N THR A 136 -2.31 1.30 -11.19
CA THR A 136 -1.24 2.27 -11.49
C THR A 136 -0.01 1.95 -10.65
N TYR A 137 1.00 1.34 -11.26
CA TYR A 137 2.19 0.85 -10.58
C TYR A 137 3.39 0.70 -11.52
N ILE A 138 4.58 0.58 -10.93
CA ILE A 138 5.79 0.14 -11.61
C ILE A 138 6.00 -1.34 -11.28
N GLU A 139 6.27 -2.16 -12.30
CA GLU A 139 6.68 -3.55 -12.19
C GLU A 139 8.15 -3.68 -12.62
N VAL A 140 8.97 -4.31 -11.80
CA VAL A 140 10.37 -4.60 -12.11
C VAL A 140 10.57 -6.11 -12.03
N ASP A 141 10.57 -6.76 -13.19
CA ASP A 141 10.91 -8.16 -13.36
C ASP A 141 12.44 -8.30 -13.40
N MET A 142 13.01 -8.70 -12.26
CA MET A 142 14.45 -8.82 -12.11
C MET A 142 15.01 -10.09 -12.76
N THR A 143 14.16 -11.08 -13.06
CA THR A 143 14.55 -12.25 -13.85
C THR A 143 14.70 -11.90 -15.32
N GLN A 144 13.74 -11.20 -15.89
CA GLN A 144 13.77 -10.77 -17.30
C GLN A 144 14.56 -9.48 -17.51
N GLN A 145 14.94 -8.79 -16.44
CA GLN A 145 15.58 -7.47 -16.48
C GLN A 145 14.76 -6.46 -17.27
N LYS A 146 13.46 -6.43 -17.00
CA LYS A 146 12.49 -5.52 -17.61
C LYS A 146 11.77 -4.69 -16.55
N MET A 147 11.41 -3.49 -16.93
CA MET A 147 10.57 -2.60 -16.15
C MET A 147 9.37 -2.18 -16.97
N TYR A 148 8.20 -2.22 -16.34
CA TYR A 148 6.93 -1.80 -16.90
C TYR A 148 6.32 -0.70 -16.02
N TYR A 149 5.65 0.26 -16.63
CA TYR A 149 4.81 1.21 -15.91
C TYR A 149 3.39 1.13 -16.44
N TYR A 150 2.47 0.85 -15.56
CA TYR A 150 1.04 0.87 -15.80
C TYR A 150 0.41 2.12 -15.20
N GLU A 151 -0.51 2.74 -15.92
CA GLU A 151 -1.33 3.83 -15.45
C GLU A 151 -2.79 3.56 -15.79
N LYS A 152 -3.63 3.43 -14.76
CA LYS A 152 -5.06 3.09 -14.91
C LYS A 152 -5.30 1.82 -15.73
N GLY A 153 -4.48 0.80 -15.51
CA GLY A 153 -4.55 -0.48 -16.20
C GLY A 153 -3.95 -0.50 -17.59
N GLU A 154 -3.47 0.61 -18.12
CA GLU A 154 -2.83 0.69 -19.43
C GLU A 154 -1.31 0.66 -19.32
N LEU A 155 -0.66 -0.18 -20.13
CA LEU A 155 0.80 -0.21 -20.25
C LEU A 155 1.27 1.07 -20.94
N ARG A 156 2.01 1.91 -20.19
CA ARG A 156 2.50 3.21 -20.67
C ARG A 156 3.99 3.19 -21.02
N LEU A 157 4.74 2.30 -20.38
CA LEU A 157 6.17 2.17 -20.63
C LEU A 157 6.62 0.74 -20.42
N GLU A 158 7.45 0.25 -21.34
CA GLU A 158 8.24 -0.97 -21.22
C GLU A 158 9.69 -0.66 -21.60
N THR A 159 10.64 -1.16 -20.80
CA THR A 159 12.06 -0.98 -21.07
C THR A 159 12.91 -2.07 -20.45
N ASP A 160 14.03 -2.39 -21.08
CA ASP A 160 15.09 -3.16 -20.45
C ASP A 160 15.77 -2.33 -19.37
N VAL A 161 16.22 -3.00 -18.29
CA VAL A 161 16.93 -2.37 -17.17
C VAL A 161 18.14 -3.20 -16.77
N VAL A 162 18.98 -2.65 -15.89
CA VAL A 162 20.02 -3.42 -15.21
C VAL A 162 19.89 -3.21 -13.71
N THR A 163 19.54 -4.29 -13.00
CA THR A 163 19.37 -4.27 -11.55
C THR A 163 20.67 -4.57 -10.80
N GLY A 164 20.59 -4.80 -9.51
CA GLY A 164 21.73 -4.99 -8.61
C GLY A 164 22.61 -6.20 -8.95
N ASN A 165 23.90 -6.08 -8.70
CA ASN A 165 24.91 -7.09 -9.03
C ASN A 165 24.84 -8.30 -8.11
N MET A 166 24.40 -9.44 -8.64
CA MET A 166 24.23 -10.68 -7.89
C MET A 166 25.55 -11.27 -7.41
N ARG A 167 26.58 -11.24 -8.25
CA ARG A 167 27.91 -11.76 -7.91
C ARG A 167 28.53 -11.01 -6.73
N ARG A 168 28.26 -9.72 -6.60
CA ARG A 168 28.76 -8.88 -5.49
C ARG A 168 27.81 -8.87 -4.28
N ARG A 169 26.74 -9.65 -4.29
CA ARG A 169 25.67 -9.65 -3.26
C ARG A 169 25.05 -8.26 -3.05
N MET A 170 24.90 -7.52 -4.14
CA MET A 170 24.29 -6.20 -4.20
C MET A 170 22.97 -6.26 -4.99
N GLY A 171 22.26 -7.39 -4.94
CA GLY A 171 20.98 -7.58 -5.62
C GLY A 171 19.97 -6.51 -5.21
N THR A 172 19.14 -6.11 -6.16
CA THR A 172 17.96 -5.29 -5.85
C THR A 172 17.01 -6.11 -4.99
N PRO A 173 16.52 -5.57 -3.86
CA PRO A 173 15.63 -6.31 -2.96
C PRO A 173 14.25 -6.49 -3.56
N GLU A 174 13.66 -7.65 -3.34
CA GLU A 174 12.25 -7.92 -3.65
C GLU A 174 11.30 -7.17 -2.71
N GLY A 175 10.02 -7.15 -3.08
CA GLY A 175 8.92 -6.61 -2.29
C GLY A 175 8.13 -5.54 -3.01
N VAL A 176 7.03 -5.10 -2.38
CA VAL A 176 6.27 -3.95 -2.85
C VAL A 176 6.74 -2.70 -2.11
N ASN A 177 7.38 -1.80 -2.84
CA ASN A 177 7.87 -0.52 -2.34
C ASN A 177 7.07 0.62 -2.98
N PHE A 178 7.48 1.86 -2.84
CA PHE A 178 6.80 2.99 -3.46
C PHE A 178 7.77 4.13 -3.80
N VAL A 179 7.38 4.91 -4.79
CA VAL A 179 8.08 6.15 -5.13
C VAL A 179 7.90 7.14 -3.99
N TYR A 180 8.94 7.40 -3.20
CA TYR A 180 8.80 8.32 -2.08
C TYR A 180 9.38 9.72 -2.34
N ASN A 181 10.07 9.91 -3.46
CA ASN A 181 10.57 11.21 -3.92
C ASN A 181 10.84 11.20 -5.43
N LYS A 182 11.02 12.39 -6.02
CA LYS A 182 11.47 12.59 -7.41
C LYS A 182 12.45 13.75 -7.44
N GLN A 183 13.62 13.55 -8.02
CA GLN A 183 14.68 14.56 -8.08
C GLN A 183 15.36 14.58 -9.45
N LYS A 184 15.79 15.76 -9.89
CA LYS A 184 16.61 15.95 -11.10
C LYS A 184 18.04 16.37 -10.71
N ASP A 185 18.99 16.12 -11.61
CA ASP A 185 20.39 16.59 -11.51
C ASP A 185 21.05 16.19 -10.18
N ARG A 186 20.97 14.89 -9.85
CA ARG A 186 21.49 14.33 -8.60
C ARG A 186 22.84 13.66 -8.83
N VAL A 187 23.73 13.70 -7.82
CA VAL A 187 24.94 12.87 -7.78
C VAL A 187 24.70 11.77 -6.74
N LEU A 188 24.57 10.53 -7.21
CA LEU A 188 24.46 9.34 -6.35
C LEU A 188 25.86 8.97 -5.84
N ARG A 189 26.02 8.90 -4.53
CA ARG A 189 27.30 8.64 -3.88
C ARG A 189 27.25 7.36 -3.05
N GLY A 190 28.33 6.60 -3.11
CA GLY A 190 28.55 5.42 -2.27
C GLY A 190 30.04 5.11 -2.17
N PRO A 191 30.43 4.03 -1.45
CA PRO A 191 31.83 3.64 -1.34
C PRO A 191 32.47 3.43 -2.71
N GLY A 192 33.42 4.30 -3.07
CA GLY A 192 34.17 4.20 -4.32
C GLY A 192 33.48 4.70 -5.59
N TYR A 193 32.31 5.34 -5.50
CA TYR A 193 31.66 5.93 -6.67
C TYR A 193 30.93 7.26 -6.39
N ALA A 194 30.84 8.07 -7.44
CA ALA A 194 30.00 9.26 -7.51
C ALA A 194 29.42 9.34 -8.93
N SER A 195 28.15 9.01 -9.09
CA SER A 195 27.49 8.90 -10.39
C SER A 195 26.48 10.03 -10.56
N PRO A 196 26.71 10.99 -11.47
CA PRO A 196 25.71 11.98 -11.81
C PRO A 196 24.58 11.32 -12.59
N VAL A 197 23.35 11.61 -12.21
CA VAL A 197 22.11 11.16 -12.88
C VAL A 197 21.22 12.36 -13.16
N LYS A 198 20.51 12.33 -14.26
CA LYS A 198 19.57 13.38 -14.63
C LYS A 198 18.25 13.23 -13.88
N PHE A 199 17.78 12.00 -13.73
CA PHE A 199 16.53 11.65 -13.10
C PHE A 199 16.76 10.63 -12.00
N TRP A 200 16.20 10.90 -10.82
CA TRP A 200 16.28 10.04 -9.64
C TRP A 200 14.89 9.84 -9.03
N VAL A 201 14.44 8.59 -8.97
CA VAL A 201 13.18 8.16 -8.38
C VAL A 201 13.49 7.11 -7.32
N PRO A 202 13.72 7.52 -6.06
CA PRO A 202 13.99 6.60 -4.96
C PRO A 202 12.74 5.83 -4.56
N VAL A 203 12.93 4.52 -4.24
CA VAL A 203 11.84 3.60 -3.94
C VAL A 203 12.01 2.88 -2.59
N LYS A 204 13.26 2.65 -2.15
CA LYS A 204 13.55 1.98 -0.87
C LYS A 204 14.91 2.41 -0.32
N GLY A 205 14.94 3.23 0.72
CA GLY A 205 16.21 3.72 1.30
C GLY A 205 17.08 4.40 0.23
N SER A 206 18.28 3.88 -0.02
CA SER A 206 19.20 4.39 -1.05
C SER A 206 19.01 3.75 -2.42
N ILE A 207 18.01 2.89 -2.58
CA ILE A 207 17.69 2.21 -3.84
C ILE A 207 16.61 2.98 -4.59
N GLY A 208 16.82 3.17 -5.88
CA GLY A 208 15.86 3.85 -6.75
C GLY A 208 16.06 3.53 -8.22
N ILE A 209 15.22 4.12 -9.03
CA ILE A 209 15.23 4.04 -10.49
C ILE A 209 15.90 5.31 -11.00
N HIS A 210 16.86 5.17 -11.90
CA HIS A 210 17.57 6.31 -12.44
C HIS A 210 18.15 6.03 -13.83
N ASP A 211 18.42 7.09 -14.59
CA ASP A 211 19.14 6.98 -15.85
C ASP A 211 20.58 6.52 -15.63
N ALA A 212 21.09 5.74 -16.57
CA ALA A 212 22.46 5.24 -16.54
C ALA A 212 23.14 5.47 -17.89
N SER A 213 23.40 6.74 -18.21
CA SER A 213 23.98 7.18 -19.49
C SER A 213 25.37 6.61 -19.78
N TRP A 214 26.07 6.07 -18.78
CA TRP A 214 27.35 5.37 -18.92
C TRP A 214 27.21 3.94 -19.45
N ARG A 215 25.97 3.37 -19.50
CA ARG A 215 25.72 2.05 -20.07
C ARG A 215 25.28 2.16 -21.52
N LYS A 216 25.79 1.24 -22.33
CA LYS A 216 25.40 1.10 -23.74
C LYS A 216 24.36 0.02 -23.96
N GLU A 217 24.27 -0.93 -23.01
CA GLU A 217 23.40 -2.10 -23.08
C GLU A 217 22.63 -2.26 -21.77
N PHE A 218 21.42 -2.76 -21.91
CA PHE A 218 20.50 -3.05 -20.80
C PHE A 218 19.86 -4.42 -21.03
N GLY A 219 19.27 -4.98 -19.97
CA GLY A 219 18.61 -6.28 -20.03
C GLY A 219 19.55 -7.48 -19.91
N GLY A 220 18.98 -8.66 -20.14
CA GLY A 220 19.69 -9.93 -20.15
C GLY A 220 20.44 -10.25 -18.86
N ASP A 221 21.58 -10.90 -18.96
CA ASP A 221 22.36 -11.39 -17.82
C ASP A 221 23.39 -10.37 -17.26
N ILE A 222 23.34 -9.13 -17.70
CA ILE A 222 24.30 -8.08 -17.27
C ILE A 222 24.30 -7.92 -15.74
N TYR A 223 23.14 -8.00 -15.09
CA TYR A 223 23.01 -7.85 -13.65
C TYR A 223 23.76 -8.91 -12.84
N GLN A 224 24.01 -10.08 -13.42
CA GLN A 224 24.68 -11.17 -12.71
C GLN A 224 26.13 -10.83 -12.36
N THR A 225 26.86 -10.15 -13.26
CA THR A 225 28.29 -9.85 -13.12
C THR A 225 28.66 -8.39 -13.17
N ALA A 226 27.89 -7.57 -13.91
CA ALA A 226 28.13 -6.14 -14.15
C ALA A 226 26.89 -5.28 -13.77
N GLY A 227 26.08 -5.74 -12.81
CA GLY A 227 24.93 -5.04 -12.28
C GLY A 227 25.29 -3.77 -11.49
N SER A 228 24.27 -3.08 -11.01
CA SER A 228 24.38 -1.89 -10.18
C SER A 228 24.73 -2.24 -8.71
N HIS A 229 24.73 -1.22 -7.83
CA HIS A 229 24.83 -1.40 -6.37
C HIS A 229 23.44 -1.59 -5.71
N GLY A 230 22.43 -2.05 -6.46
CA GLY A 230 21.08 -2.29 -6.01
C GLY A 230 20.02 -1.43 -6.70
N CYS A 231 20.41 -0.31 -7.31
CA CYS A 231 19.49 0.54 -8.08
C CYS A 231 19.06 -0.09 -9.40
N ILE A 232 17.97 0.41 -9.95
CA ILE A 232 17.44 0.02 -11.27
C ILE A 232 17.96 1.02 -12.29
N ASN A 233 19.00 0.59 -13.04
CA ASN A 233 19.59 1.38 -14.10
C ASN A 233 18.74 1.30 -15.35
N THR A 234 18.29 2.46 -15.85
CA THR A 234 17.34 2.59 -16.94
C THR A 234 17.95 3.39 -18.10
N PRO A 235 17.65 3.10 -19.37
CA PRO A 235 17.99 3.97 -20.50
C PRO A 235 17.50 5.40 -20.25
N LYS A 236 18.29 6.40 -20.65
CA LYS A 236 18.03 7.79 -20.28
C LYS A 236 16.70 8.32 -20.82
N ASP A 237 16.37 8.02 -22.06
CA ASP A 237 15.11 8.39 -22.72
C ASP A 237 13.91 7.77 -21.99
N LYS A 238 14.01 6.48 -21.65
CA LYS A 238 12.96 5.76 -20.91
C LYS A 238 12.81 6.25 -19.47
N MET A 239 13.92 6.64 -18.85
CA MET A 239 13.87 7.23 -17.51
C MET A 239 13.21 8.62 -17.51
N GLU A 240 13.43 9.41 -18.57
CA GLU A 240 12.76 10.70 -18.75
C GLU A 240 11.24 10.51 -18.91
N GLU A 241 10.82 9.59 -19.78
CA GLU A 241 9.40 9.22 -19.96
C GLU A 241 8.76 8.79 -18.63
N LEU A 242 9.41 7.87 -17.90
CA LEU A 242 8.91 7.41 -16.59
C LEU A 242 8.83 8.55 -15.57
N TYR A 243 9.87 9.37 -15.50
CA TYR A 243 9.96 10.48 -14.55
C TYR A 243 8.81 11.48 -14.74
N ASP A 244 8.41 11.76 -15.96
CA ASP A 244 7.34 12.72 -16.24
C ASP A 244 5.95 12.16 -15.90
N MET A 245 5.75 10.85 -16.03
CA MET A 245 4.47 10.18 -15.75
C MET A 245 4.27 9.79 -14.28
N VAL A 246 5.32 9.24 -13.65
CA VAL A 246 5.20 8.62 -12.31
C VAL A 246 4.92 9.64 -11.22
N GLN A 247 4.10 9.28 -10.24
CA GLN A 247 3.76 10.11 -9.10
C GLN A 247 4.43 9.61 -7.81
N ILE A 248 4.64 10.51 -6.85
CA ILE A 248 5.01 10.13 -5.49
C ILE A 248 3.86 9.32 -4.89
N GLY A 249 4.21 8.19 -4.24
CA GLY A 249 3.25 7.23 -3.72
C GLY A 249 3.04 6.02 -4.63
N THR A 250 3.32 6.11 -5.94
CA THR A 250 3.16 4.99 -6.89
C THR A 250 3.82 3.72 -6.37
N PRO A 251 3.08 2.60 -6.28
CA PRO A 251 3.64 1.29 -5.90
C PRO A 251 4.72 0.83 -6.89
N VAL A 252 5.76 0.18 -6.35
CA VAL A 252 6.85 -0.42 -7.13
C VAL A 252 7.00 -1.87 -6.71
N VAL A 253 6.60 -2.77 -7.59
CA VAL A 253 6.60 -4.22 -7.40
C VAL A 253 7.91 -4.77 -7.96
N MET A 254 8.77 -5.34 -7.10
CA MET A 254 10.09 -5.86 -7.50
C MET A 254 10.18 -7.33 -7.13
N PHE A 255 10.47 -8.20 -8.12
CA PHE A 255 10.51 -9.66 -7.95
C PHE A 255 11.45 -10.34 -8.96
N TYR A 256 11.80 -11.61 -8.66
CA TYR A 256 12.52 -12.52 -9.57
C TYR A 256 11.61 -13.52 -10.26
#